data_d805c97b309ff986e633957c09df63c1
#
_entry.id   d805c97b309ff986e633957c09df63c1
#
_cell.length_a   1.000
_cell.length_b   1.000
_cell.length_c   1.000
_cell.angle_alpha   90.00
_cell.angle_beta   90.00
_cell.angle_gamma   90.00
#
_symmetry.space_group_name_H-M   'P 1'
#
loop_
_entity.id
_entity.type
_entity.pdbx_description
1 polymer ?
#
loop_
_entity_poly.entity_id
_entity_poly.type
_entity_poly.pdbx_seq_one_letter_code
_entity_poly.pdbx_strand_id
1 'polypeptide(L)'
;MAVLFHENSDNVNWEQLRKDLTNDEFHNGRTTHQLKLSFENSQLQAYANDRERCIGTARALSDGVGNAYIIDVWTQSSYRKKGIATEMMEMMMRKCPGQHIYLQTDGAIQFYRDLGFNDQPLGMSIVIGEYLQNDTRS
;
A
#
# COMPACT_ATOMS: atom_id res chain seq x y z
N MET A 1 15.65 -14.50 8.94
CA MET A 1 15.14 -13.15 8.69
C MET A 1 13.98 -12.87 9.63
N ALA A 2 14.08 -11.82 10.41
CA ALA A 2 13.02 -11.44 11.33
C ALA A 2 12.33 -10.17 10.79
N VAL A 3 11.13 -10.33 10.26
CA VAL A 3 10.34 -9.21 9.75
C VAL A 3 9.36 -8.76 10.82
N LEU A 4 9.39 -7.47 11.14
CA LEU A 4 8.47 -6.87 12.09
C LEU A 4 7.43 -6.04 11.33
N PHE A 5 6.20 -6.08 11.81
CA PHE A 5 5.08 -5.39 11.17
C PHE A 5 4.61 -4.23 12.05
N HIS A 6 4.29 -3.10 11.42
CA HIS A 6 3.87 -1.87 12.10
C HIS A 6 2.63 -1.29 11.43
N GLU A 7 1.82 -0.59 12.22
CA GLU A 7 0.59 0.06 11.74
C GLU A 7 0.73 1.57 11.60
N ASN A 8 1.91 2.11 11.89
CA ASN A 8 2.18 3.54 11.76
C ASN A 8 3.54 3.75 11.09
N SER A 9 3.81 4.99 10.69
CA SER A 9 4.99 5.34 9.93
C SER A 9 6.13 5.90 10.78
N ASP A 10 6.09 5.75 12.09
CA ASP A 10 7.05 6.41 12.99
C ASP A 10 8.50 6.10 12.67
N ASN A 11 8.78 4.89 12.20
CA ASN A 11 10.15 4.45 11.92
C ASN A 11 10.46 4.33 10.43
N VAL A 12 9.63 4.92 9.56
CA VAL A 12 9.85 4.82 8.11
C VAL A 12 10.86 5.87 7.65
N ASN A 13 11.91 5.41 6.99
CA ASN A 13 12.81 6.30 6.25
C ASN A 13 12.23 6.49 4.84
N TRP A 14 11.57 7.60 4.61
CA TRP A 14 10.84 7.85 3.37
C TRP A 14 11.74 7.99 2.15
N GLU A 15 12.94 8.53 2.32
CA GLU A 15 13.90 8.63 1.21
C GLU A 15 14.37 7.25 0.77
N GLN A 16 14.69 6.38 1.73
CA GLN A 16 15.10 5.01 1.41
C GLN A 16 13.94 4.22 0.79
N LEU A 17 12.75 4.35 1.35
CA LEU A 17 11.57 3.69 0.82
C LEU A 17 11.30 4.12 -0.63
N ARG A 18 11.37 5.42 -0.92
CA ARG A 18 11.16 5.90 -2.28
C ARG A 18 12.18 5.31 -3.25
N LYS A 19 13.44 5.21 -2.84
CA LYS A 19 14.47 4.58 -3.67
C LYS A 19 14.14 3.12 -3.97
N ASP A 20 13.71 2.39 -2.96
CA ASP A 20 13.38 0.97 -3.12
C ASP A 20 12.13 0.79 -4.00
N LEU A 21 11.14 1.65 -3.85
CA LEU A 21 9.98 1.65 -4.73
C LEU A 21 10.37 1.97 -6.17
N THR A 22 11.26 2.92 -6.36
CA THR A 22 11.73 3.30 -7.70
C THR A 22 12.45 2.13 -8.37
N ASN A 23 13.26 1.41 -7.61
CA ASN A 23 13.98 0.22 -8.12
C ASN A 23 13.02 -0.87 -8.58
N ASP A 24 11.85 -0.97 -7.95
CA ASP A 24 10.82 -1.93 -8.33
C ASP A 24 9.78 -1.33 -9.28
N GLU A 25 9.99 -0.11 -9.77
CA GLU A 25 9.07 0.61 -10.65
C GLU A 25 7.67 0.79 -10.03
N PHE A 26 7.64 1.02 -8.72
CA PHE A 26 6.39 1.14 -7.96
C PHE A 26 6.20 2.52 -7.31
N HIS A 27 7.04 3.49 -7.62
CA HIS A 27 6.97 4.82 -6.99
C HIS A 27 5.86 5.71 -7.57
N ASN A 28 5.36 5.39 -8.75
CA ASN A 28 4.28 6.13 -9.44
C ASN A 28 4.57 7.61 -9.68
N GLY A 29 5.85 7.99 -9.82
CA GLY A 29 6.24 9.38 -10.07
C GLY A 29 6.18 10.30 -8.86
N ARG A 30 5.84 9.79 -7.67
CA ARG A 30 5.74 10.61 -6.46
C ARG A 30 7.13 11.04 -5.97
N THR A 31 7.22 12.30 -5.51
CA THR A 31 8.37 12.74 -4.72
C THR A 31 8.36 12.07 -3.36
N THR A 32 9.46 12.18 -2.62
CA THR A 32 9.53 11.67 -1.24
C THR A 32 8.43 12.29 -0.37
N HIS A 33 8.20 13.58 -0.51
CA HIS A 33 7.16 14.28 0.25
C HIS A 33 5.76 13.80 -0.13
N GLN A 34 5.47 13.65 -1.42
CA GLN A 34 4.18 13.13 -1.87
C GLN A 34 3.93 11.70 -1.39
N LEU A 35 4.97 10.87 -1.42
CA LEU A 35 4.87 9.50 -0.91
C LEU A 35 4.50 9.49 0.57
N LYS A 36 5.24 10.26 1.38
CA LYS A 36 4.99 10.35 2.82
C LYS A 36 3.56 10.82 3.09
N LEU A 37 3.13 11.90 2.46
CA LEU A 37 1.78 12.43 2.67
C LEU A 37 0.69 11.44 2.28
N SER A 38 0.87 10.72 1.16
CA SER A 38 -0.15 9.77 0.73
C SER A 38 -0.38 8.67 1.77
N PHE A 39 0.68 8.21 2.43
CA PHE A 39 0.55 7.22 3.49
C PHE A 39 0.01 7.85 4.78
N GLU A 40 0.55 8.99 5.20
CA GLU A 40 0.11 9.63 6.45
C GLU A 40 -1.34 10.07 6.40
N ASN A 41 -1.87 10.38 5.22
CA ASN A 41 -3.27 10.77 5.05
C ASN A 41 -4.20 9.55 4.85
N SER A 42 -3.68 8.35 4.88
CA SER A 42 -4.50 7.14 4.78
C SER A 42 -4.96 6.70 6.14
N GLN A 43 -6.23 6.28 6.26
CA GLN A 43 -6.81 5.84 7.53
C GLN A 43 -6.15 4.58 8.05
N LEU A 44 -5.73 3.69 7.17
CA LEU A 44 -5.04 2.45 7.56
C LEU A 44 -3.71 2.35 6.84
N GLN A 45 -2.71 1.89 7.57
CA GLN A 45 -1.36 1.72 7.06
C GLN A 45 -0.79 0.41 7.61
N ALA A 46 0.02 -0.25 6.82
CA ALA A 46 0.77 -1.42 7.25
C ALA A 46 2.17 -1.35 6.65
N TYR A 47 3.15 -1.66 7.48
CA TYR A 47 4.56 -1.66 7.08
C TYR A 47 5.22 -2.93 7.55
N ALA A 48 6.15 -3.44 6.75
CA ALA A 48 7.00 -4.57 7.11
C ALA A 48 8.45 -4.11 7.08
N ASN A 49 9.16 -4.35 8.17
CA ASN A 49 10.55 -3.95 8.30
C ASN A 49 11.46 -5.15 8.51
N ASP A 50 12.58 -5.18 7.82
CA ASP A 50 13.72 -6.03 8.15
C ASP A 50 14.74 -5.11 8.81
N ARG A 51 14.89 -5.25 10.13
CA ARG A 51 15.65 -4.30 10.96
C ARG A 51 15.07 -2.90 10.79
N GLU A 52 15.87 -1.92 10.36
CA GLU A 52 15.42 -0.54 10.21
C GLU A 52 14.90 -0.21 8.81
N ARG A 53 14.96 -1.17 7.88
CA ARG A 53 14.57 -0.94 6.50
C ARG A 53 13.13 -1.38 6.26
N CYS A 54 12.32 -0.49 5.72
CA CYS A 54 10.97 -0.81 5.31
C CYS A 54 11.04 -1.62 4.00
N ILE A 55 10.54 -2.86 4.03
CA ILE A 55 10.60 -3.75 2.87
C ILE A 55 9.21 -4.13 2.37
N GLY A 56 8.17 -3.61 3.00
CA GLY A 56 6.80 -3.82 2.55
C GLY A 56 5.89 -2.71 3.02
N THR A 57 4.89 -2.39 2.22
CA THR A 57 3.88 -1.37 2.53
C THR A 57 2.51 -1.83 2.09
N ALA A 58 1.49 -1.26 2.72
CA ALA A 58 0.12 -1.29 2.24
C ALA A 58 -0.63 -0.15 2.91
N ARG A 59 -1.62 0.43 2.22
CA ARG A 59 -2.45 1.48 2.82
C ARG A 59 -3.88 1.35 2.35
N ALA A 60 -4.81 1.90 3.11
CA ALA A 60 -6.20 1.91 2.74
C ALA A 60 -6.85 3.24 3.09
N LEU A 61 -7.70 3.70 2.19
CA LEU A 61 -8.63 4.79 2.44
C LEU A 61 -9.93 4.14 2.89
N SER A 62 -10.42 4.51 4.06
CA SER A 62 -11.60 3.88 4.64
C SER A 62 -12.47 4.91 5.33
N ASP A 63 -13.79 4.78 5.16
CA ASP A 63 -14.73 5.63 5.89
C ASP A 63 -15.02 5.10 7.30
N GLY A 64 -14.52 3.91 7.63
CA GLY A 64 -14.74 3.30 8.92
C GLY A 64 -16.14 2.71 9.11
N VAL A 65 -16.95 2.71 8.07
CA VAL A 65 -18.35 2.29 8.15
C VAL A 65 -18.67 1.22 7.12
N GLY A 66 -18.55 1.52 5.84
CA GLY A 66 -18.99 0.62 4.79
C GLY A 66 -18.01 0.36 3.67
N ASN A 67 -17.05 1.23 3.44
CA ASN A 67 -16.18 1.11 2.26
C ASN A 67 -14.73 1.40 2.58
N ALA A 68 -13.85 0.61 1.97
CA ALA A 68 -12.41 0.84 2.02
C ALA A 68 -11.82 0.59 0.63
N TYR A 69 -10.75 1.31 0.31
CA TYR A 69 -10.02 1.14 -0.93
C TYR A 69 -8.55 0.93 -0.62
N ILE A 70 -8.01 -0.22 -1.03
CA ILE A 70 -6.62 -0.59 -0.76
C ILE A 70 -5.73 -0.16 -1.91
N ILE A 71 -4.60 0.45 -1.56
CA ILE A 71 -3.63 0.98 -2.52
C ILE A 71 -2.21 0.67 -2.01
N ASP A 72 -1.25 0.68 -2.92
CA ASP A 72 0.18 0.61 -2.60
C ASP A 72 0.57 -0.62 -1.80
N VAL A 73 0.04 -1.77 -2.15
CA VAL A 73 0.48 -3.05 -1.59
C VAL A 73 1.78 -3.44 -2.30
N TRP A 74 2.89 -3.35 -1.58
CA TRP A 74 4.20 -3.59 -2.16
C TRP A 74 5.08 -4.39 -1.19
N THR A 75 5.82 -5.33 -1.74
CA THR A 75 6.89 -6.04 -1.04
C THR A 75 8.13 -5.92 -1.90
N GLN A 76 9.24 -5.50 -1.29
CA GLN A 76 10.50 -5.37 -2.01
C GLN A 76 10.83 -6.68 -2.72
N SER A 77 11.33 -6.59 -3.95
CA SER A 77 11.48 -7.75 -4.83
C SER A 77 12.26 -8.91 -4.19
N SER A 78 13.29 -8.62 -3.40
CA SER A 78 14.10 -9.65 -2.74
C SER A 78 13.40 -10.32 -1.54
N TYR A 79 12.25 -9.81 -1.12
CA TYR A 79 11.48 -10.34 0.03
C TYR A 79 10.17 -10.99 -0.39
N ARG A 80 9.93 -11.17 -1.68
CA ARG A 80 8.68 -11.75 -2.18
C ARG A 80 8.58 -13.23 -1.89
N LYS A 81 7.34 -13.77 -1.93
CA LYS A 81 7.01 -15.18 -1.71
C LYS A 81 7.35 -15.67 -0.30
N LYS A 82 7.26 -14.79 0.68
CA LYS A 82 7.53 -15.09 2.09
C LYS A 82 6.34 -14.80 3.01
N GLY A 83 5.16 -14.52 2.42
CA GLY A 83 3.95 -14.26 3.20
C GLY A 83 3.83 -12.84 3.76
N ILE A 84 4.72 -11.93 3.38
CA ILE A 84 4.74 -10.56 3.92
C ILE A 84 3.50 -9.77 3.49
N ALA A 85 3.17 -9.81 2.19
CA ALA A 85 1.98 -9.11 1.69
C ALA A 85 0.70 -9.66 2.31
N THR A 86 0.62 -10.98 2.48
CA THR A 86 -0.52 -11.63 3.13
C THR A 86 -0.72 -11.08 4.54
N GLU A 87 0.36 -11.00 5.33
CA GLU A 87 0.27 -10.49 6.69
C GLU A 87 -0.18 -9.02 6.72
N MET A 88 0.37 -8.18 5.85
CA MET A 88 -0.04 -6.78 5.78
C MET A 88 -1.51 -6.62 5.39
N MET A 89 -1.97 -7.41 4.41
CA MET A 89 -3.38 -7.40 4.02
C MET A 89 -4.28 -7.82 5.16
N GLU A 90 -3.91 -8.88 5.88
CA GLU A 90 -4.71 -9.36 7.01
C GLU A 90 -4.75 -8.33 8.14
N MET A 91 -3.64 -7.63 8.40
CA MET A 91 -3.61 -6.54 9.38
C MET A 91 -4.65 -5.46 9.06
N MET A 92 -4.74 -5.06 7.80
CA MET A 92 -5.70 -4.03 7.38
C MET A 92 -7.13 -4.57 7.36
N MET A 93 -7.33 -5.78 6.85
CA MET A 93 -8.66 -6.38 6.74
C MET A 93 -9.30 -6.57 8.11
N ARG A 94 -8.53 -6.92 9.13
CA ARG A 94 -9.03 -7.05 10.50
C ARG A 94 -9.60 -5.74 11.06
N LYS A 95 -9.19 -4.61 10.49
CA LYS A 95 -9.68 -3.29 10.91
C LYS A 95 -10.89 -2.80 10.12
N CYS A 96 -11.38 -3.63 9.21
CA CYS A 96 -12.50 -3.27 8.33
C CYS A 96 -13.72 -4.19 8.49
N PRO A 97 -14.13 -4.55 9.72
CA PRO A 97 -15.30 -5.44 9.86
C PRO A 97 -16.53 -4.78 9.27
N GLY A 98 -17.28 -5.53 8.46
CA GLY A 98 -18.51 -5.02 7.83
C GLY A 98 -18.29 -4.12 6.64
N GLN A 99 -17.06 -3.88 6.22
CA GLN A 99 -16.80 -2.99 5.10
C GLN A 99 -16.63 -3.77 3.79
N HIS A 100 -17.08 -3.15 2.70
CA HIS A 100 -16.79 -3.63 1.35
C HIS A 100 -15.44 -3.06 0.95
N ILE A 101 -14.45 -3.94 0.75
CA ILE A 101 -13.08 -3.54 0.45
C ILE A 101 -12.84 -3.71 -1.04
N TYR A 102 -12.37 -2.64 -1.68
CA TYR A 102 -12.08 -2.59 -3.11
C TYR A 102 -10.58 -2.46 -3.33
N LEU A 103 -10.12 -2.95 -4.45
CA LEU A 103 -8.77 -2.68 -4.95
C LEU A 103 -8.74 -2.89 -6.46
N GLN A 104 -7.66 -2.45 -7.08
CA GLN A 104 -7.39 -2.71 -8.47
C GLN A 104 -6.05 -3.42 -8.60
N THR A 105 -5.96 -4.41 -9.47
CA THR A 105 -4.73 -5.14 -9.74
C THR A 105 -4.74 -5.62 -11.17
N ASP A 106 -3.56 -5.69 -11.78
CA ASP A 106 -3.40 -6.29 -13.10
C ASP A 106 -2.44 -7.48 -13.10
N GLY A 107 -1.58 -7.58 -12.09
CA GLY A 107 -0.56 -8.61 -12.02
C GLY A 107 -0.64 -9.54 -10.82
N ALA A 108 -1.58 -9.35 -9.89
CA ALA A 108 -1.64 -10.13 -8.65
C ALA A 108 -3.04 -10.69 -8.40
N ILE A 109 -3.79 -10.97 -9.44
CA ILE A 109 -5.19 -11.41 -9.33
C ILE A 109 -5.31 -12.66 -8.45
N GLN A 110 -4.46 -13.65 -8.66
CA GLN A 110 -4.55 -14.89 -7.90
C GLN A 110 -4.24 -14.68 -6.42
N PHE A 111 -3.27 -13.81 -6.11
CA PHE A 111 -2.95 -13.46 -4.73
C PHE A 111 -4.19 -12.93 -4.00
N TYR A 112 -4.93 -12.02 -4.61
CA TYR A 112 -6.11 -11.45 -3.97
C TYR A 112 -7.28 -12.44 -3.92
N ARG A 113 -7.44 -13.29 -4.94
CA ARG A 113 -8.46 -14.35 -4.89
C ARG A 113 -8.19 -15.30 -3.72
N ASP A 114 -6.93 -15.64 -3.48
CA ASP A 114 -6.55 -16.51 -2.37
C ASP A 114 -6.88 -15.89 -1.00
N LEU A 115 -6.93 -14.56 -0.94
CA LEU A 115 -7.35 -13.83 0.26
C LEU A 115 -8.88 -13.72 0.40
N GLY A 116 -9.63 -14.16 -0.60
CA GLY A 116 -11.09 -14.12 -0.57
C GLY A 116 -11.72 -13.02 -1.40
N PHE A 117 -10.93 -12.24 -2.14
CA PHE A 117 -11.47 -11.20 -3.01
C PHE A 117 -12.09 -11.82 -4.26
N ASN A 118 -13.18 -11.23 -4.71
CA ASN A 118 -13.88 -11.62 -5.93
C ASN A 118 -13.77 -10.51 -6.96
N ASP A 119 -13.84 -10.89 -8.23
CA ASP A 119 -13.81 -9.90 -9.31
C ASP A 119 -14.98 -8.93 -9.15
N GLN A 120 -14.72 -7.65 -9.32
CA GLN A 120 -15.72 -6.59 -9.20
C GLN A 120 -15.61 -5.64 -10.40
N PRO A 121 -16.14 -6.00 -11.57
CA PRO A 121 -16.17 -5.09 -12.71
C PRO A 121 -17.32 -4.09 -12.56
N LEU A 122 -17.27 -2.93 -13.20
CA LEU A 122 -16.22 -2.31 -13.96
C LEU A 122 -15.62 -1.17 -13.15
N GLY A 123 -14.28 -1.06 -13.18
CA GLY A 123 -13.63 0.12 -12.66
C GLY A 123 -13.57 1.20 -13.74
N MET A 124 -13.69 2.47 -13.34
CA MET A 124 -13.48 3.61 -14.22
C MET A 124 -12.65 4.65 -13.49
N SER A 125 -11.82 5.39 -14.21
CA SER A 125 -10.95 6.37 -13.60
C SER A 125 -10.78 7.60 -14.48
N ILE A 126 -10.44 8.72 -13.85
CA ILE A 126 -10.06 9.95 -14.52
C ILE A 126 -9.03 10.66 -13.66
N VAL A 127 -8.07 11.32 -14.28
CA VAL A 127 -7.16 12.24 -13.58
C VAL A 127 -7.66 13.65 -13.81
N ILE A 128 -7.88 14.39 -12.71
CA ILE A 128 -8.32 15.79 -12.82
C ILE A 128 -7.09 16.67 -12.95
N GLY A 129 -6.97 17.32 -14.10
CA GLY A 129 -5.79 18.11 -14.41
C GLY A 129 -4.60 17.22 -14.70
N GLU A 130 -3.50 17.46 -14.03
CA GLU A 130 -2.26 16.71 -14.20
C GLU A 130 -1.97 15.91 -12.93
N TYR A 131 -1.62 14.64 -13.09
CA TYR A 131 -1.39 13.76 -11.94
C TYR A 131 -0.26 14.33 -11.05
N LEU A 132 -0.52 14.38 -9.74
CA LEU A 132 0.42 14.89 -8.72
C LEU A 132 0.74 16.38 -8.83
N GLN A 133 -0.09 17.19 -9.51
CA GLN A 133 0.17 18.62 -9.70
C GLN A 133 0.10 19.45 -8.41
N ASN A 134 -0.63 18.97 -7.39
CA ASN A 134 -0.94 19.79 -6.21
C ASN A 134 0.25 20.04 -5.29
N ASP A 135 1.26 19.22 -5.33
CA ASP A 135 2.40 19.32 -4.42
C ASP A 135 3.69 19.05 -5.20
N THR A 136 4.53 20.08 -5.31
CA THR A 136 5.79 20.01 -6.05
C THR A 136 7.00 19.85 -5.14
N ARG A 137 6.82 19.76 -3.83
CA ARG A 137 7.92 19.56 -2.89
C ARG A 137 8.53 18.18 -3.09
N SER A 138 9.84 18.10 -2.98
CA SER A 138 10.58 16.85 -3.21
C SER A 138 10.61 15.89 -2.00
#